data_25be3acf69b35774bb4ad359c2108cb2
#
_entry.id   25be3acf69b35774bb4ad359c2108cb2
#
_cell.length_a   1.000
_cell.length_b   1.000
_cell.length_c   1.000
_cell.angle_alpha   90.00
_cell.angle_beta   90.00
_cell.angle_gamma   90.00
#
_symmetry.space_group_name_H-M   'P 1'
#
loop_
_entity.id
_entity.type
_entity.pdbx_description
1 polymer ?
#
loop_
_entity_poly.entity_id
_entity_poly.type
_entity_poly.pdbx_seq_one_letter_code
_entity_poly.pdbx_strand_id
1 'polypeptide(L)'
;MTDQVKEATTETLVDARGLLCPVPIIRLSKAVKSVPVGATVRLLATDPGSEPDVKAWEKQTGNEIVSLTHEGKEFNFLLRRKK
;
A
#
# COMPACT_ATOMS: atom_id res chain seq x y z
N MET A 1 18.46 -16.47 11.95
CA MET A 1 18.15 -16.17 11.75
C MET A 1 17.82 -15.79 11.02
N THR A 2 17.98 -15.92 10.79
CA THR A 2 17.78 -15.51 10.28
C THR A 2 17.23 -14.94 9.88
N ASP A 3 16.96 -14.93 10.13
CA ASP A 3 16.27 -14.32 9.72
C ASP A 3 16.19 -13.29 9.40
N GLN A 4 16.40 -12.89 9.55
CA GLN A 4 16.47 -11.84 9.31
C GLN A 4 16.63 -11.24 8.13
N VAL A 5 17.05 -11.51 7.77
CA VAL A 5 17.20 -11.22 6.47
C VAL A 5 16.00 -10.90 5.77
N LYS A 6 15.07 -11.72 5.92
CA LYS A 6 13.89 -11.49 5.25
C LYS A 6 13.30 -10.23 5.62
N GLU A 7 13.65 -9.75 6.71
CA GLU A 7 13.07 -8.55 7.05
C GLU A 7 13.49 -7.48 6.16
N ALA A 8 14.67 -7.53 5.69
CA ALA A 8 15.15 -6.48 4.84
C ALA A 8 14.34 -6.41 3.57
N THR A 9 13.83 -7.54 3.14
CA THR A 9 13.10 -7.56 1.90
C THR A 9 11.62 -7.64 2.13
N THR A 10 11.20 -7.65 3.37
CA THR A 10 9.81 -7.81 3.70
C THR A 10 9.00 -6.60 3.30
N GLU A 11 7.90 -6.83 2.66
CA GLU A 11 6.94 -5.76 2.44
C GLU A 11 5.86 -5.86 3.50
N THR A 12 5.36 -4.73 3.94
CA THR A 12 4.28 -4.66 4.89
C THR A 12 2.97 -4.86 4.14
N LEU A 13 2.11 -5.70 4.68
CA LEU A 13 0.81 -5.95 4.07
C LEU A 13 -0.27 -5.18 4.79
N VAL A 14 -1.07 -4.43 4.05
CA VAL A 14 -2.26 -3.76 4.56
C VAL A 14 -3.45 -4.42 3.90
N ASP A 15 -4.20 -5.20 4.66
CA ASP A 15 -5.37 -5.87 4.14
C ASP A 15 -6.60 -5.03 4.46
N ALA A 16 -7.07 -4.30 3.46
CA ALA A 16 -8.23 -3.45 3.60
C ALA A 16 -9.41 -3.98 2.79
N ARG A 17 -9.41 -5.27 2.47
CA ARG A 17 -10.51 -5.86 1.73
C ARG A 17 -11.78 -5.78 2.57
N GLY A 18 -12.90 -5.46 1.90
CA GLY A 18 -14.18 -5.32 2.57
C GLY A 18 -14.39 -3.97 3.23
N LEU A 19 -13.37 -3.11 3.25
CA LEU A 19 -13.50 -1.79 3.86
C LEU A 19 -13.81 -0.75 2.80
N LEU A 20 -14.58 0.26 3.19
CA LEU A 20 -14.97 1.33 2.27
C LEU A 20 -14.04 2.53 2.44
N CYS A 21 -13.84 3.26 1.34
CA CYS A 21 -13.07 4.49 1.39
C CYS A 21 -13.70 5.48 2.34
N PRO A 22 -12.89 6.24 3.08
CA PRO A 22 -11.44 6.38 2.91
C PRO A 22 -10.61 5.48 3.81
N VAL A 23 -11.19 4.45 4.43
CA VAL A 23 -10.45 3.64 5.39
C VAL A 23 -9.21 2.98 4.79
N PRO A 24 -9.24 2.42 3.56
CA PRO A 24 -8.03 1.86 3.00
C PRO A 24 -6.88 2.86 2.91
N ILE A 25 -7.20 4.11 2.56
CA ILE A 25 -6.17 5.14 2.42
C ILE A 25 -5.61 5.53 3.78
N ILE A 26 -6.45 5.59 4.80
CA ILE A 26 -5.99 5.91 6.14
C ILE A 26 -5.03 4.83 6.63
N ARG A 27 -5.37 3.56 6.41
CA ARG A 27 -4.51 2.47 6.81
C ARG A 27 -3.20 2.47 6.03
N LEU A 28 -3.28 2.75 4.73
CA LEU A 28 -2.09 2.84 3.88
C LEU A 28 -1.16 3.93 4.40
N SER A 29 -1.68 5.10 4.71
CA SER A 29 -0.87 6.21 5.19
C SER A 29 -0.15 5.85 6.48
N LYS A 30 -0.84 5.19 7.40
CA LYS A 30 -0.21 4.79 8.64
C LYS A 30 0.90 3.77 8.40
N ALA A 31 0.66 2.81 7.52
CA ALA A 31 1.64 1.77 7.25
C ALA A 31 2.89 2.35 6.60
N VAL A 32 2.71 3.27 5.65
CA VAL A 32 3.84 3.88 4.97
C VAL A 32 4.69 4.70 5.93
N LYS A 33 4.05 5.37 6.89
CA LYS A 33 4.81 6.14 7.87
C LYS A 33 5.59 5.26 8.84
N SER A 34 5.20 4.00 8.97
CA SER A 34 5.85 3.10 9.91
C SER A 34 7.02 2.33 9.32
N VAL A 35 7.28 2.47 8.03
CA VAL A 35 8.39 1.78 7.37
C VAL A 35 9.44 2.79 6.93
N PRO A 36 10.69 2.36 6.75
CA PRO A 36 11.73 3.29 6.30
C PRO A 36 11.54 3.70 4.85
N VAL A 37 12.12 4.84 4.49
CA VAL A 37 12.12 5.31 3.11
C VAL A 37 12.76 4.24 2.23
N GLY A 38 12.14 3.95 1.11
CA GLY A 38 12.59 2.90 0.21
C GLY A 38 11.89 1.57 0.41
N ALA A 39 11.23 1.39 1.54
CA ALA A 39 10.50 0.15 1.80
C ALA A 39 9.18 0.12 1.02
N THR A 40 8.67 -1.07 0.82
CA THR A 40 7.42 -1.25 0.07
C THR A 40 6.30 -1.68 1.00
N VAL A 41 5.09 -1.30 0.62
CA VAL A 41 3.87 -1.64 1.33
C VAL A 41 2.88 -2.17 0.30
N ARG A 42 2.26 -3.29 0.60
CA ARG A 42 1.24 -3.86 -0.28
C ARG A 42 -0.13 -3.59 0.31
N LEU A 43 -1.00 -3.01 -0.49
CA LEU A 43 -2.38 -2.71 -0.07
C LEU A 43 -3.33 -3.57 -0.87
N LEU A 44 -4.19 -4.29 -0.18
CA LEU A 44 -5.28 -5.04 -0.80
C LEU A 44 -6.58 -4.32 -0.47
N ALA A 45 -7.39 -4.06 -1.49
CA ALA A 45 -8.65 -3.36 -1.31
C ALA A 45 -9.68 -3.90 -2.29
N THR A 46 -10.95 -3.76 -1.95
CA THR A 46 -12.02 -4.22 -2.82
C THR A 46 -12.99 -3.10 -3.20
N ASP A 47 -12.85 -1.92 -2.58
CA ASP A 47 -13.72 -0.80 -2.91
C ASP A 47 -13.24 -0.16 -4.20
N PRO A 48 -14.12 0.02 -5.22
CA PRO A 48 -13.71 0.63 -6.48
C PRO A 48 -13.13 2.03 -6.32
N GLY A 49 -13.51 2.76 -5.27
CA GLY A 49 -12.95 4.07 -5.02
C GLY A 49 -11.49 4.04 -4.59
N SER A 50 -10.95 2.87 -4.27
CA SER A 50 -9.56 2.76 -3.84
C SER A 50 -8.59 3.17 -4.93
N GLU A 51 -8.86 2.81 -6.18
CA GLU A 51 -7.93 3.10 -7.24
C GLU A 51 -7.71 4.60 -7.44
N PRO A 52 -8.75 5.42 -7.64
CA PRO A 52 -8.52 6.86 -7.78
C PRO A 52 -7.99 7.49 -6.49
N ASP A 53 -8.38 6.96 -5.34
CA ASP A 53 -7.91 7.50 -4.06
C ASP A 53 -6.42 7.25 -3.86
N VAL A 54 -5.93 6.05 -4.21
CA VAL A 54 -4.51 5.75 -4.08
C VAL A 54 -3.70 6.57 -5.07
N LYS A 55 -4.24 6.80 -6.27
CA LYS A 55 -3.55 7.66 -7.25
C LYS A 55 -3.45 9.10 -6.76
N ALA A 56 -4.50 9.60 -6.13
CA ALA A 56 -4.45 10.94 -5.55
C ALA A 56 -3.46 10.99 -4.40
N TRP A 57 -3.44 9.94 -3.56
CA TRP A 57 -2.51 9.84 -2.45
C TRP A 57 -1.07 9.87 -2.94
N GLU A 58 -0.79 9.17 -4.05
CA GLU A 58 0.55 9.17 -4.63
C GLU A 58 1.01 10.59 -4.96
N LYS A 59 0.12 11.35 -5.60
CA LYS A 59 0.46 12.73 -5.97
C LYS A 59 0.62 13.62 -4.75
N GLN A 60 -0.22 13.44 -3.76
CA GLN A 60 -0.18 14.31 -2.58
C GLN A 60 1.02 14.04 -1.70
N THR A 61 1.43 12.78 -1.58
CA THR A 61 2.50 12.42 -0.65
C THR A 61 3.85 12.32 -1.31
N GLY A 62 3.91 12.16 -2.61
CA GLY A 62 5.17 11.93 -3.29
C GLY A 62 5.68 10.52 -3.18
N ASN A 63 4.90 9.61 -2.61
CA ASN A 63 5.26 8.20 -2.60
C ASN A 63 4.87 7.56 -3.92
N GLU A 64 5.33 6.36 -4.19
CA GLU A 64 5.25 5.78 -5.52
C GLU A 64 4.35 4.56 -5.57
N ILE A 65 3.47 4.50 -6.57
CA ILE A 65 2.78 3.25 -6.90
C ILE A 65 3.71 2.48 -7.81
N VAL A 66 4.24 1.36 -7.30
CA VAL A 66 5.15 0.54 -8.07
C VAL A 66 4.37 -0.33 -9.04
N SER A 67 3.26 -0.88 -8.60
CA SER A 67 2.41 -1.68 -9.47
C SER A 67 0.99 -1.70 -8.95
N LEU A 68 0.08 -1.99 -9.84
CA LEU A 68 -1.33 -2.15 -9.51
C LEU A 68 -1.87 -3.27 -10.36
N THR A 69 -2.47 -4.27 -9.73
CA THR A 69 -3.18 -5.31 -10.43
C THR A 69 -4.61 -5.36 -9.92
N HIS A 70 -5.50 -5.81 -10.79
CA HIS A 70 -6.93 -5.82 -10.47
C HIS A 70 -7.47 -7.18 -10.94
N GLU A 71 -7.99 -7.95 -10.00
CA GLU A 71 -8.57 -9.24 -10.29
C GLU A 71 -9.95 -9.31 -9.68
N GLY A 72 -10.98 -9.41 -10.49
CA GLY A 72 -12.35 -9.40 -10.00
C GLY A 72 -12.61 -8.10 -9.28
N LYS A 73 -12.94 -8.18 -8.00
CA LYS A 73 -13.18 -6.98 -7.19
C LYS A 73 -11.97 -6.59 -6.36
N GLU A 74 -10.89 -7.33 -6.46
CA GLU A 74 -9.73 -7.09 -5.61
C GLU A 74 -8.69 -6.27 -6.34
N PHE A 75 -8.25 -5.19 -5.69
CA PHE A 75 -7.15 -4.35 -6.16
C PHE A 75 -5.93 -4.66 -5.32
N ASN A 76 -4.79 -4.83 -5.96
CA ASN A 76 -3.54 -5.13 -5.29
C ASN A 76 -2.54 -4.05 -5.69
N PHE A 77 -2.23 -3.17 -4.74
CA PHE A 77 -1.30 -2.08 -4.98
C PHE A 77 0.02 -2.38 -4.29
N LEU A 78 1.11 -2.18 -5.00
CA LEU A 78 2.43 -2.21 -4.37
C LEU A 78 2.96 -0.80 -4.38
N LEU A 79 3.24 -0.26 -3.20
CA LEU A 79 3.66 1.11 -3.04
C LEU A 79 5.03 1.17 -2.40
N ARG A 80 5.79 2.22 -2.72
CA ARG A 80 7.12 2.42 -2.13
C ARG A 80 7.16 3.77 -1.46
N ARG A 81 7.68 3.79 -0.25
CA ARG A 81 7.85 5.05 0.46
C ARG A 81 9.04 5.79 -0.11
N LYS A 82 8.80 6.99 -0.64
CA LYS A 82 9.86 7.83 -1.21
C LYS A 82 10.22 8.98 -0.31
N LYS A 83 9.36 9.33 0.61
CA LYS A 83 9.60 10.48 1.48
C LYS A 83 9.34 10.14 2.93
#